data_2bc9dc1da54fea6faa0227a4eabb0056
#
_entry.id   2bc9dc1da54fea6faa0227a4eabb0056
#
_cell.length_a   1.000
_cell.length_b   1.000
_cell.length_c   1.000
_cell.angle_alpha   90.00
_cell.angle_beta   90.00
_cell.angle_gamma   90.00
#
_symmetry.space_group_name_H-M   'P 1'
#
loop_
_entity.id
_entity.type
_entity.pdbx_description
1 polymer ?
#
loop_
_entity_poly.entity_id
_entity_poly.type
_entity_poly.pdbx_seq_one_letter_code
_entity_poly.pdbx_strand_id
1 'polypeptide(L)'
;MSTTETRNAIEAGRFVGSAIGRNYPSNVLDAAKMCLVDWCGVALGARNEEAAAAVRKVAMNWGTNGKAQVLLGGKAAPGAAAMINGTMAHCLDYDDTHVGATTHVSGPTVASALAVGTHVGASEQDILSALITGFEVAARLGNGVGQPANLRGFHATGIFGAFGATAAASVLYKLDEARARNAFGAVATQTGGLSASFGTMSKPFHAGKAALNGVLSAELAGEGFIAKEDLMEPDGGLSTSLFQDGGASLSSLDFSSGPWEITRNTFKPYAACLLTHALIDAARSLSDQVKGKDVAKIEAVVSQPAIKLAGKPNPQTPLEGKFSLAYCAALGLSGYEATEADFCDERIADPALRNLLQRVEPKPTDDMAQTAARIVVELTDGTQLNADIPLALGNPDNPMSWDDMWRKFEPLVEPTLGSRSREMYDLLRRFEEPGSLDTFVSMVAAN
;
A
#
# COMPACT_ATOMS: atom_id res chain seq x y z
N MET A 1 9.35 37.94 13.88
CA MET A 1 9.20 36.56 13.44
C MET A 1 7.85 36.12 13.96
N SER A 2 6.88 35.87 13.07
CA SER A 2 5.59 35.34 13.46
C SER A 2 5.85 33.93 14.02
N THR A 3 5.44 33.67 15.25
CA THR A 3 5.42 32.29 15.77
C THR A 3 4.32 31.57 15.03
N THR A 4 4.68 30.85 13.97
CA THR A 4 3.75 29.89 13.33
C THR A 4 3.30 28.94 14.44
N GLU A 5 1.99 28.91 14.71
CA GLU A 5 1.46 27.94 15.68
C GLU A 5 1.75 26.54 15.16
N THR A 6 2.43 25.70 15.94
CA THR A 6 2.79 24.31 15.61
C THR A 6 1.56 23.39 15.69
N ARG A 7 0.49 23.77 14.99
CA ARG A 7 -0.83 23.17 15.14
C ARG A 7 -0.86 21.71 14.71
N ASN A 8 -0.30 21.38 13.54
CA ASN A 8 -0.27 20.01 13.03
C ASN A 8 0.52 19.07 13.95
N ALA A 9 1.69 19.53 14.43
CA ALA A 9 2.50 18.75 15.34
C ALA A 9 1.78 18.49 16.68
N ILE A 10 1.07 19.53 17.22
CA ILE A 10 0.28 19.40 18.45
C ILE A 10 -0.86 18.40 18.25
N GLU A 11 -1.66 18.56 17.19
CA GLU A 11 -2.79 17.67 16.93
C GLU A 11 -2.33 16.21 16.73
N ALA A 12 -1.27 15.97 15.94
CA ALA A 12 -0.71 14.65 15.75
C ALA A 12 -0.13 14.07 17.06
N GLY A 13 0.58 14.89 17.85
CA GLY A 13 1.13 14.48 19.14
C GLY A 13 0.06 14.08 20.15
N ARG A 14 -1.04 14.85 20.25
CA ARG A 14 -2.20 14.51 21.08
C ARG A 14 -2.90 13.23 20.62
N PHE A 15 -3.06 13.09 19.29
CA PHE A 15 -3.71 11.93 18.72
C PHE A 15 -2.92 10.65 19.02
N VAL A 16 -1.59 10.69 18.93
CA VAL A 16 -0.68 9.61 19.33
C VAL A 16 -0.75 9.36 20.83
N GLY A 17 -0.58 10.38 21.67
CA GLY A 17 -0.55 10.23 23.14
C GLY A 17 -1.85 9.71 23.74
N SER A 18 -2.97 9.82 23.03
CA SER A 18 -4.28 9.32 23.45
C SER A 18 -4.73 8.02 22.74
N ALA A 19 -3.84 7.34 22.02
CA ALA A 19 -4.20 6.20 21.19
C ALA A 19 -4.47 4.92 22.02
N ILE A 20 -3.64 4.63 23.00
CA ILE A 20 -3.78 3.44 23.84
C ILE A 20 -5.11 3.51 24.64
N GLY A 21 -5.88 2.43 24.59
CA GLY A 21 -7.19 2.35 25.23
C GLY A 21 -8.32 3.11 24.53
N ARG A 22 -8.07 3.68 23.34
CA ARG A 22 -9.12 4.31 22.53
C ARG A 22 -10.09 3.27 22.01
N ASN A 23 -11.38 3.57 22.13
CA ASN A 23 -12.43 2.76 21.51
C ASN A 23 -12.63 3.20 20.05
N TYR A 24 -12.48 2.26 19.15
CA TYR A 24 -12.70 2.47 17.72
C TYR A 24 -14.07 1.89 17.30
N PRO A 25 -14.76 2.51 16.33
CA PRO A 25 -15.94 1.91 15.69
C PRO A 25 -15.58 0.56 15.05
N SER A 26 -16.55 -0.36 14.99
CA SER A 26 -16.33 -1.71 14.43
C SER A 26 -15.83 -1.70 12.99
N ASN A 27 -16.36 -0.81 12.13
CA ASN A 27 -15.92 -0.66 10.75
C ASN A 27 -14.47 -0.16 10.64
N VAL A 28 -13.98 0.59 11.61
CA VAL A 28 -12.57 1.04 11.67
C VAL A 28 -11.66 -0.12 12.06
N LEU A 29 -12.06 -0.92 13.03
CA LEU A 29 -11.33 -2.14 13.42
C LEU A 29 -11.32 -3.16 12.27
N ASP A 30 -12.43 -3.34 11.57
CA ASP A 30 -12.50 -4.23 10.41
C ASP A 30 -11.59 -3.73 9.27
N ALA A 31 -11.58 -2.43 8.98
CA ALA A 31 -10.65 -1.85 8.01
C ALA A 31 -9.18 -2.08 8.40
N ALA A 32 -8.83 -1.92 9.68
CA ALA A 32 -7.47 -2.19 10.17
C ALA A 32 -7.08 -3.66 10.01
N LYS A 33 -8.00 -4.59 10.29
CA LYS A 33 -7.77 -6.03 10.06
C LYS A 33 -7.65 -6.37 8.57
N MET A 34 -8.43 -5.71 7.70
CA MET A 34 -8.27 -5.86 6.25
C MET A 34 -6.89 -5.37 5.79
N CYS A 35 -6.40 -4.22 6.28
CA CYS A 35 -5.04 -3.74 6.02
C CYS A 35 -3.98 -4.76 6.48
N LEU A 36 -4.17 -5.38 7.65
CA LEU A 36 -3.24 -6.38 8.19
C LEU A 36 -3.23 -7.66 7.34
N VAL A 37 -4.40 -8.13 6.91
CA VAL A 37 -4.53 -9.30 6.01
C VAL A 37 -3.87 -8.99 4.67
N ASP A 38 -4.19 -7.86 4.05
CA ASP A 38 -3.63 -7.44 2.77
C ASP A 38 -2.10 -7.36 2.83
N TRP A 39 -1.60 -6.64 3.84
CA TRP A 39 -0.18 -6.47 4.09
C TRP A 39 0.56 -7.80 4.28
N CYS A 40 0.00 -8.71 5.09
CA CYS A 40 0.60 -10.01 5.36
C CYS A 40 0.64 -10.87 4.09
N GLY A 41 -0.46 -10.92 3.34
CA GLY A 41 -0.54 -11.66 2.08
C GLY A 41 0.50 -11.19 1.08
N VAL A 42 0.58 -9.88 0.83
CA VAL A 42 1.54 -9.30 -0.13
C VAL A 42 2.99 -9.50 0.35
N ALA A 43 3.26 -9.32 1.64
CA ALA A 43 4.60 -9.49 2.18
C ALA A 43 5.10 -10.94 2.10
N LEU A 44 4.25 -11.93 2.41
CA LEU A 44 4.59 -13.36 2.28
C LEU A 44 4.67 -13.78 0.80
N GLY A 45 3.84 -13.22 -0.07
CA GLY A 45 3.93 -13.41 -1.52
C GLY A 45 5.27 -12.97 -2.09
N ALA A 46 5.87 -11.93 -1.51
CA ALA A 46 7.17 -11.37 -1.92
C ALA A 46 8.40 -12.15 -1.39
N ARG A 47 8.23 -13.37 -0.88
CA ARG A 47 9.31 -14.18 -0.25
C ARG A 47 10.54 -14.38 -1.13
N ASN A 48 10.37 -14.44 -2.44
CA ASN A 48 11.42 -14.70 -3.43
C ASN A 48 11.91 -13.42 -4.14
N GLU A 49 11.37 -12.25 -3.77
CA GLU A 49 11.75 -10.99 -4.41
C GLU A 49 13.19 -10.58 -4.09
N GLU A 50 13.97 -10.29 -5.13
CA GLU A 50 15.38 -9.91 -5.00
C GLU A 50 15.59 -8.66 -4.14
N ALA A 51 14.68 -7.69 -4.23
CA ALA A 51 14.72 -6.48 -3.40
C ALA A 51 14.59 -6.82 -1.91
N ALA A 52 13.66 -7.70 -1.55
CA ALA A 52 13.48 -8.17 -0.18
C ALA A 52 14.72 -8.95 0.33
N ALA A 53 15.26 -9.83 -0.53
CA ALA A 53 16.47 -10.61 -0.20
C ALA A 53 17.69 -9.70 0.02
N ALA A 54 17.92 -8.71 -0.82
CA ALA A 54 19.02 -7.75 -0.70
C ALA A 54 18.92 -6.93 0.59
N VAL A 55 17.73 -6.36 0.88
CA VAL A 55 17.49 -5.57 2.09
C VAL A 55 17.68 -6.44 3.35
N ARG A 56 17.10 -7.65 3.35
CA ARG A 56 17.28 -8.61 4.45
C ARG A 56 18.74 -8.89 4.72
N LYS A 57 19.52 -9.22 3.68
CA LYS A 57 20.94 -9.53 3.80
C LYS A 57 21.74 -8.39 4.45
N VAL A 58 21.46 -7.16 4.07
CA VAL A 58 22.12 -5.97 4.63
C VAL A 58 21.66 -5.71 6.06
N ALA A 59 20.34 -5.65 6.31
CA ALA A 59 19.80 -5.26 7.60
C ALA A 59 20.10 -6.28 8.71
N MET A 60 20.08 -7.58 8.42
CA MET A 60 20.43 -8.62 9.38
C MET A 60 21.90 -8.55 9.82
N ASN A 61 22.79 -7.98 9.01
CA ASN A 61 24.19 -7.76 9.37
C ASN A 61 24.40 -6.56 10.32
N TRP A 62 23.39 -5.68 10.50
CA TRP A 62 23.51 -4.55 11.45
C TRP A 62 23.39 -4.98 12.90
N GLY A 63 22.98 -6.21 13.16
CA GLY A 63 22.88 -6.82 14.48
C GLY A 63 21.51 -7.44 14.74
N THR A 64 21.54 -8.54 15.45
CA THR A 64 20.35 -9.33 15.83
C THR A 64 19.87 -9.04 17.25
N ASN A 65 20.39 -8.00 17.90
CA ASN A 65 20.11 -7.64 19.29
C ASN A 65 18.70 -7.03 19.48
N GLY A 66 17.68 -7.68 18.95
CA GLY A 66 16.30 -7.22 19.10
C GLY A 66 15.35 -8.39 19.17
N LYS A 67 14.10 -8.09 19.60
CA LYS A 67 13.00 -9.08 19.67
C LYS A 67 12.00 -8.88 18.53
N ALA A 68 12.20 -7.87 17.67
CA ALA A 68 11.30 -7.58 16.57
C ALA A 68 11.30 -8.73 15.54
N GLN A 69 10.12 -9.21 15.19
CA GLN A 69 9.95 -10.32 14.25
C GLN A 69 10.24 -9.86 12.81
N VAL A 70 11.13 -10.54 12.14
CA VAL A 70 11.32 -10.45 10.68
C VAL A 70 10.51 -11.57 10.04
N LEU A 71 9.66 -11.22 9.07
CA LEU A 71 8.88 -12.22 8.33
C LEU A 71 9.80 -13.21 7.62
N LEU A 72 9.52 -14.49 7.75
CA LEU A 72 10.32 -15.59 7.18
C LEU A 72 11.81 -15.49 7.54
N GLY A 73 12.09 -15.00 8.75
CA GLY A 73 13.44 -14.78 9.24
C GLY A 73 13.51 -14.86 10.76
N GLY A 74 14.67 -14.49 11.32
CA GLY A 74 14.89 -14.43 12.75
C GLY A 74 14.29 -13.17 13.37
N LYS A 75 14.94 -12.71 14.44
CA LYS A 75 14.63 -11.47 15.14
C LYS A 75 15.73 -10.45 14.88
N ALA A 76 15.37 -9.17 14.89
CA ALA A 76 16.28 -8.06 14.68
C ALA A 76 15.94 -6.86 15.57
N ALA A 77 16.74 -5.81 15.52
CA ALA A 77 16.35 -4.51 16.06
C ALA A 77 15.09 -4.00 15.34
N PRO A 78 14.20 -3.24 16.03
CA PRO A 78 12.90 -2.85 15.48
C PRO A 78 13.00 -2.14 14.12
N GLY A 79 13.91 -1.18 13.98
CA GLY A 79 14.12 -0.45 12.72
C GLY A 79 14.55 -1.36 11.56
N ALA A 80 15.43 -2.34 11.82
CA ALA A 80 15.87 -3.32 10.83
C ALA A 80 14.72 -4.25 10.40
N ALA A 81 13.95 -4.77 11.36
CA ALA A 81 12.79 -5.61 11.08
C ALA A 81 11.72 -4.84 10.29
N ALA A 82 11.42 -3.60 10.69
CA ALA A 82 10.48 -2.73 10.00
C ALA A 82 10.91 -2.46 8.54
N MET A 83 12.21 -2.22 8.30
CA MET A 83 12.73 -2.01 6.96
C MET A 83 12.58 -3.25 6.07
N ILE A 84 12.94 -4.43 6.58
CA ILE A 84 12.80 -5.68 5.83
C ILE A 84 11.34 -5.94 5.49
N ASN A 85 10.48 -5.94 6.51
CA ASN A 85 9.06 -6.27 6.38
C ASN A 85 8.30 -5.26 5.51
N GLY A 86 8.61 -3.96 5.65
CA GLY A 86 8.02 -2.90 4.83
C GLY A 86 8.47 -2.96 3.36
N THR A 87 9.70 -3.39 3.08
CA THR A 87 10.16 -3.65 1.71
C THR A 87 9.41 -4.84 1.12
N MET A 88 9.29 -5.95 1.86
CA MET A 88 8.55 -7.13 1.42
C MET A 88 7.11 -6.78 1.07
N ALA A 89 6.44 -6.03 1.92
CA ALA A 89 5.04 -5.64 1.73
C ALA A 89 4.79 -4.78 0.47
N HIS A 90 5.82 -4.16 -0.10
CA HIS A 90 5.68 -3.28 -1.27
C HIS A 90 6.34 -3.83 -2.55
N CYS A 91 7.00 -5.00 -2.50
CA CYS A 91 7.71 -5.58 -3.65
C CYS A 91 6.79 -5.89 -4.84
N LEU A 92 5.59 -6.38 -4.60
CA LEU A 92 4.68 -6.84 -5.65
C LEU A 92 3.83 -5.70 -6.25
N ASP A 93 3.88 -4.49 -5.67
CA ASP A 93 2.99 -3.37 -6.01
C ASP A 93 1.49 -3.77 -5.93
N TYR A 94 1.19 -4.72 -5.07
CA TYR A 94 -0.13 -5.31 -4.89
C TYR A 94 -0.78 -4.93 -3.55
N ASP A 95 -0.06 -4.18 -2.72
CA ASP A 95 -0.51 -3.64 -1.46
C ASP A 95 -1.53 -2.51 -1.64
N ASP A 96 -2.29 -2.26 -0.60
CA ASP A 96 -3.33 -1.23 -0.52
C ASP A 96 -2.83 0.17 -0.88
N THR A 97 -3.76 1.06 -1.19
CA THR A 97 -3.45 2.46 -1.54
C THR A 97 -4.55 3.39 -1.03
N HIS A 98 -4.17 4.39 -0.26
CA HIS A 98 -5.05 5.51 0.03
C HIS A 98 -5.00 6.52 -1.12
N VAL A 99 -6.05 6.54 -1.96
CA VAL A 99 -6.05 7.31 -3.21
C VAL A 99 -5.92 8.81 -2.97
N GLY A 100 -6.63 9.35 -1.96
CA GLY A 100 -6.55 10.78 -1.62
C GLY A 100 -5.15 11.25 -1.24
N ALA A 101 -4.37 10.40 -0.56
CA ALA A 101 -2.98 10.66 -0.22
C ALA A 101 -1.98 10.14 -1.28
N THR A 102 -2.45 9.40 -2.28
CA THR A 102 -1.61 8.74 -3.30
C THR A 102 -0.47 7.92 -2.65
N THR A 103 -0.78 7.25 -1.54
CA THR A 103 0.20 6.62 -0.64
C THR A 103 -0.20 5.19 -0.31
N HIS A 104 0.75 4.26 -0.38
CA HIS A 104 0.62 2.91 0.16
C HIS A 104 0.87 2.97 1.67
N VAL A 105 -0.20 3.26 2.43
CA VAL A 105 -0.05 3.61 3.85
C VAL A 105 0.29 2.41 4.71
N SER A 106 -0.33 1.25 4.45
CA SER A 106 -0.15 0.06 5.27
C SER A 106 1.27 -0.51 5.18
N GLY A 107 1.93 -0.40 4.02
CA GLY A 107 3.29 -0.92 3.82
C GLY A 107 4.25 -0.54 4.96
N PRO A 108 4.57 0.73 5.15
CA PRO A 108 5.44 1.18 6.24
C PRO A 108 4.79 1.16 7.62
N THR A 109 3.47 1.43 7.72
CA THR A 109 2.79 1.58 9.02
C THR A 109 2.62 0.25 9.74
N VAL A 110 2.14 -0.80 9.04
CA VAL A 110 2.02 -2.15 9.60
C VAL A 110 3.39 -2.73 9.92
N ALA A 111 4.37 -2.52 9.03
CA ALA A 111 5.75 -2.97 9.27
C ALA A 111 6.32 -2.39 10.57
N SER A 112 6.10 -1.08 10.82
CA SER A 112 6.49 -0.41 12.05
C SER A 112 5.71 -0.95 13.26
N ALA A 113 4.38 -1.06 13.17
CA ALA A 113 3.53 -1.53 14.26
C ALA A 113 3.88 -2.96 14.70
N LEU A 114 4.07 -3.88 13.75
CA LEU A 114 4.44 -5.27 14.08
C LEU A 114 5.88 -5.38 14.59
N ALA A 115 6.83 -4.64 14.01
CA ALA A 115 8.23 -4.68 14.46
C ALA A 115 8.37 -4.17 15.89
N VAL A 116 7.79 -3.00 16.20
CA VAL A 116 7.84 -2.43 17.55
C VAL A 116 6.96 -3.26 18.49
N GLY A 117 5.74 -3.64 18.07
CA GLY A 117 4.81 -4.43 18.89
C GLY A 117 5.42 -5.74 19.37
N THR A 118 6.06 -6.51 18.48
CA THR A 118 6.75 -7.74 18.84
C THR A 118 8.00 -7.49 19.70
N HIS A 119 8.66 -6.35 19.52
CA HIS A 119 9.83 -5.98 20.32
C HIS A 119 9.46 -5.68 21.77
N VAL A 120 8.42 -4.88 22.00
CA VAL A 120 8.01 -4.44 23.34
C VAL A 120 7.05 -5.41 24.04
N GLY A 121 6.53 -6.42 23.31
CA GLY A 121 5.51 -7.33 23.83
C GLY A 121 4.15 -6.65 24.00
N ALA A 122 3.75 -5.84 23.01
CA ALA A 122 2.49 -5.13 23.01
C ALA A 122 1.30 -6.09 22.87
N SER A 123 0.12 -5.69 23.37
CA SER A 123 -1.13 -6.41 23.11
C SER A 123 -1.57 -6.22 21.64
N GLU A 124 -2.38 -7.15 21.17
CA GLU A 124 -2.98 -7.09 19.83
C GLU A 124 -3.80 -5.80 19.64
N GLN A 125 -4.52 -5.39 20.67
CA GLN A 125 -5.31 -4.16 20.68
C GLN A 125 -4.41 -2.91 20.56
N ASP A 126 -3.26 -2.88 21.25
CA ASP A 126 -2.30 -1.79 21.13
C ASP A 126 -1.68 -1.73 19.73
N ILE A 127 -1.42 -2.88 19.11
CA ILE A 127 -0.91 -2.96 17.73
C ILE A 127 -1.95 -2.44 16.74
N LEU A 128 -3.22 -2.84 16.86
CA LEU A 128 -4.30 -2.30 16.02
C LEU A 128 -4.48 -0.80 16.23
N SER A 129 -4.39 -0.33 17.49
CA SER A 129 -4.46 1.09 17.81
C SER A 129 -3.30 1.88 17.18
N ALA A 130 -2.10 1.33 17.22
CA ALA A 130 -0.92 1.91 16.59
C ALA A 130 -1.06 1.97 15.06
N LEU A 131 -1.53 0.88 14.44
CA LEU A 131 -1.81 0.82 13.00
C LEU A 131 -2.84 1.89 12.59
N ILE A 132 -3.99 1.95 13.26
CA ILE A 132 -5.04 2.94 12.96
C ILE A 132 -4.49 4.35 13.12
N THR A 133 -3.80 4.63 14.22
CA THR A 133 -3.22 5.95 14.49
C THR A 133 -2.20 6.34 13.42
N GLY A 134 -1.32 5.42 13.04
CA GLY A 134 -0.34 5.64 11.98
C GLY A 134 -0.99 5.87 10.62
N PHE A 135 -2.01 5.08 10.31
CA PHE A 135 -2.76 5.24 9.07
C PHE A 135 -3.41 6.62 8.96
N GLU A 136 -4.10 7.06 10.03
CA GLU A 136 -4.75 8.37 10.08
C GLU A 136 -3.76 9.52 9.90
N VAL A 137 -2.61 9.47 10.58
CA VAL A 137 -1.58 10.52 10.45
C VAL A 137 -1.05 10.58 9.01
N ALA A 138 -0.67 9.46 8.43
CA ALA A 138 -0.13 9.43 7.06
C ALA A 138 -1.16 9.86 6.03
N ALA A 139 -2.38 9.33 6.11
CA ALA A 139 -3.43 9.61 5.13
C ALA A 139 -3.89 11.07 5.19
N ARG A 140 -4.13 11.63 6.39
CA ARG A 140 -4.55 13.02 6.54
C ARG A 140 -3.47 14.00 6.12
N LEU A 141 -2.21 13.74 6.48
CA LEU A 141 -1.10 14.61 6.08
C LEU A 141 -0.87 14.58 4.55
N GLY A 142 -1.01 13.41 3.92
CA GLY A 142 -0.84 13.24 2.48
C GLY A 142 -2.07 13.61 1.64
N ASN A 143 -3.25 13.75 2.27
CA ASN A 143 -4.49 13.95 1.56
C ASN A 143 -4.49 15.27 0.76
N GLY A 144 -4.79 15.19 -0.54
CA GLY A 144 -4.76 16.31 -1.47
C GLY A 144 -3.36 16.74 -1.94
N VAL A 145 -2.28 16.27 -1.30
CA VAL A 145 -0.90 16.67 -1.63
C VAL A 145 -0.02 15.51 -2.14
N GLY A 146 -0.45 14.27 -1.99
CA GLY A 146 0.31 13.11 -2.45
C GLY A 146 0.52 13.11 -3.96
N GLN A 147 -0.53 13.36 -4.74
CA GLN A 147 -0.43 13.49 -6.20
C GLN A 147 0.43 14.71 -6.62
N PRO A 148 0.24 15.92 -6.09
CA PRO A 148 1.16 17.04 -6.31
C PRO A 148 2.64 16.71 -6.01
N ALA A 149 2.92 15.97 -4.94
CA ALA A 149 4.28 15.52 -4.63
C ALA A 149 4.84 14.55 -5.69
N ASN A 150 4.02 13.58 -6.14
CA ASN A 150 4.41 12.65 -7.20
C ASN A 150 4.68 13.36 -8.54
N LEU A 151 3.90 14.37 -8.88
CA LEU A 151 4.11 15.16 -10.10
C LEU A 151 5.42 15.96 -10.05
N ARG A 152 5.93 16.28 -8.86
CA ARG A 152 7.23 16.92 -8.63
C ARG A 152 8.39 15.94 -8.52
N GLY A 153 8.12 14.66 -8.75
CA GLY A 153 9.14 13.61 -8.78
C GLY A 153 9.38 12.90 -7.46
N PHE A 154 8.53 13.11 -6.44
CA PHE A 154 8.64 12.41 -5.17
C PHE A 154 7.76 11.16 -5.12
N HIS A 155 8.15 10.17 -4.34
CA HIS A 155 7.31 9.01 -4.04
C HIS A 155 6.56 9.27 -2.72
N ALA A 156 5.26 9.53 -2.80
CA ALA A 156 4.42 9.89 -1.65
C ALA A 156 4.49 8.85 -0.51
N THR A 157 4.58 7.55 -0.82
CA THR A 157 4.75 6.48 0.17
C THR A 157 6.03 6.65 1.01
N GLY A 158 7.13 7.04 0.40
CA GLY A 158 8.39 7.30 1.13
C GLY A 158 8.33 8.53 2.03
N ILE A 159 7.42 9.46 1.74
CA ILE A 159 7.23 10.69 2.53
C ILE A 159 6.18 10.46 3.62
N PHE A 160 4.92 10.31 3.22
CA PHE A 160 3.81 10.28 4.17
C PHE A 160 3.76 8.97 4.97
N GLY A 161 4.17 7.85 4.35
CA GLY A 161 4.31 6.57 5.05
C GLY A 161 5.32 6.61 6.21
N ALA A 162 6.36 7.46 6.13
CA ALA A 162 7.29 7.63 7.22
C ALA A 162 6.63 8.28 8.46
N PHE A 163 5.71 9.24 8.26
CA PHE A 163 4.92 9.81 9.35
C PHE A 163 3.96 8.78 9.97
N GLY A 164 3.32 7.94 9.14
CA GLY A 164 2.50 6.84 9.64
C GLY A 164 3.29 5.83 10.47
N ALA A 165 4.46 5.43 10.00
CA ALA A 165 5.36 4.55 10.73
C ALA A 165 5.84 5.18 12.05
N THR A 166 6.14 6.50 12.05
CA THR A 166 6.50 7.25 13.26
C THR A 166 5.37 7.25 14.27
N ALA A 167 4.14 7.53 13.84
CA ALA A 167 2.99 7.55 14.72
C ALA A 167 2.74 6.16 15.34
N ALA A 168 2.78 5.09 14.52
CA ALA A 168 2.61 3.73 15.00
C ALA A 168 3.68 3.33 16.04
N ALA A 169 4.95 3.62 15.75
CA ALA A 169 6.04 3.35 16.70
C ALA A 169 5.88 4.17 17.98
N SER A 170 5.53 5.46 17.87
CA SER A 170 5.35 6.37 19.01
C SER A 170 4.25 5.88 19.96
N VAL A 171 3.13 5.37 19.42
CA VAL A 171 2.05 4.75 20.21
C VAL A 171 2.59 3.58 21.03
N LEU A 172 3.32 2.66 20.40
CA LEU A 172 3.82 1.44 21.04
C LEU A 172 4.97 1.69 22.00
N TYR A 173 5.80 2.72 21.76
CA TYR A 173 6.78 3.20 22.74
C TYR A 173 6.16 4.08 23.82
N LYS A 174 4.83 4.32 23.78
CA LYS A 174 4.06 5.11 24.74
C LYS A 174 4.63 6.52 24.92
N LEU A 175 5.01 7.15 23.81
CA LEU A 175 5.50 8.53 23.84
C LEU A 175 4.36 9.48 24.21
N ASP A 176 4.67 10.44 25.09
CA ASP A 176 3.77 11.56 25.37
C ASP A 176 3.68 12.52 24.18
N GLU A 177 2.77 13.50 24.27
CA GLU A 177 2.55 14.51 23.22
C GLU A 177 3.86 15.21 22.82
N ALA A 178 4.67 15.63 23.79
CA ALA A 178 5.90 16.39 23.52
C ALA A 178 6.96 15.54 22.79
N ARG A 179 7.14 14.29 23.21
CA ARG A 179 8.06 13.36 22.56
C ARG A 179 7.57 12.97 21.17
N ALA A 180 6.25 12.72 20.99
CA ALA A 180 5.69 12.44 19.69
C ALA A 180 5.90 13.60 18.69
N ARG A 181 5.75 14.86 19.13
CA ARG A 181 6.07 16.04 18.29
C ARG A 181 7.53 16.03 17.84
N ASN A 182 8.47 15.74 18.75
CA ASN A 182 9.88 15.61 18.39
C ASN A 182 10.14 14.45 17.41
N ALA A 183 9.44 13.33 17.56
CA ALA A 183 9.53 12.21 16.61
C ALA A 183 9.08 12.64 15.20
N PHE A 184 7.97 13.38 15.09
CA PHE A 184 7.52 13.93 13.81
C PHE A 184 8.49 14.94 13.21
N GLY A 185 9.07 15.82 14.03
CA GLY A 185 10.11 16.73 13.59
C GLY A 185 11.36 15.99 13.08
N ALA A 186 11.78 14.94 13.78
CA ALA A 186 12.92 14.13 13.38
C ALA A 186 12.67 13.41 12.05
N VAL A 187 11.51 12.76 11.87
CA VAL A 187 11.21 12.04 10.62
C VAL A 187 11.03 12.98 9.44
N ALA A 188 10.48 14.17 9.63
CA ALA A 188 10.28 15.15 8.56
C ALA A 188 11.56 15.47 7.78
N THR A 189 12.72 15.43 8.46
CA THR A 189 14.03 15.66 7.83
C THR A 189 14.63 14.45 7.14
N GLN A 190 13.98 13.28 7.22
CA GLN A 190 14.49 12.00 6.71
C GLN A 190 13.56 11.36 5.67
N THR A 191 12.43 11.99 5.38
CA THR A 191 11.50 11.53 4.35
C THR A 191 12.09 11.67 2.96
N GLY A 192 11.69 10.82 2.04
CA GLY A 192 12.17 10.90 0.67
C GLY A 192 11.79 9.69 -0.16
N GLY A 193 12.29 9.70 -1.37
CA GLY A 193 12.03 8.72 -2.41
C GLY A 193 11.70 9.43 -3.71
N LEU A 194 12.26 8.96 -4.83
CA LEU A 194 12.03 9.57 -6.15
C LEU A 194 11.18 8.66 -7.02
N SER A 195 10.11 9.21 -7.60
CA SER A 195 9.25 8.48 -8.54
C SER A 195 9.98 8.06 -9.82
N ALA A 196 11.07 8.76 -10.17
CA ALA A 196 11.95 8.37 -11.27
C ALA A 196 12.60 6.98 -11.11
N SER A 197 12.61 6.43 -9.90
CA SER A 197 13.11 5.08 -9.60
C SER A 197 12.06 3.97 -9.79
N PHE A 198 10.84 4.30 -10.17
CA PHE A 198 9.79 3.30 -10.37
C PHE A 198 10.19 2.30 -11.46
N GLY A 199 9.84 1.02 -11.24
CA GLY A 199 10.32 -0.08 -12.08
C GLY A 199 11.68 -0.65 -11.66
N THR A 200 12.26 -0.18 -10.53
CA THR A 200 13.47 -0.73 -9.93
C THR A 200 13.21 -1.18 -8.49
N MET A 201 14.16 -1.89 -7.90
CA MET A 201 14.13 -2.32 -6.49
C MET A 201 14.05 -1.14 -5.50
N SER A 202 14.36 0.08 -5.94
CA SER A 202 14.28 1.26 -5.08
C SER A 202 12.84 1.62 -4.69
N LYS A 203 11.85 1.35 -5.56
CA LYS A 203 10.45 1.65 -5.23
C LYS A 203 9.99 0.91 -3.96
N PRO A 204 10.03 -0.43 -3.86
CA PRO A 204 9.67 -1.14 -2.63
C PRO A 204 10.56 -0.79 -1.44
N PHE A 205 11.84 -0.53 -1.67
CA PHE A 205 12.74 -0.07 -0.61
C PHE A 205 12.30 1.26 0.01
N HIS A 206 11.63 2.16 -0.72
CA HIS A 206 11.12 3.41 -0.12
C HIS A 206 10.12 3.14 1.03
N ALA A 207 9.26 2.14 0.91
CA ALA A 207 8.33 1.77 1.98
C ALA A 207 9.08 1.20 3.21
N GLY A 208 10.05 0.31 2.98
CA GLY A 208 10.90 -0.21 4.04
C GLY A 208 11.75 0.88 4.71
N LYS A 209 12.30 1.82 3.92
CA LYS A 209 13.07 2.95 4.45
C LYS A 209 12.18 3.92 5.24
N ALA A 210 10.94 4.14 4.80
CA ALA A 210 9.95 4.92 5.54
C ALA A 210 9.64 4.27 6.90
N ALA A 211 9.47 2.95 6.96
CA ALA A 211 9.28 2.20 8.19
C ALA A 211 10.48 2.34 9.14
N LEU A 212 11.71 2.14 8.63
CA LEU A 212 12.94 2.35 9.39
C LEU A 212 13.03 3.76 9.98
N ASN A 213 12.82 4.78 9.14
CA ASN A 213 12.92 6.17 9.56
C ASN A 213 11.88 6.50 10.64
N GLY A 214 10.67 5.93 10.52
CA GLY A 214 9.62 6.11 11.51
C GLY A 214 9.98 5.51 12.87
N VAL A 215 10.44 4.26 12.88
CA VAL A 215 10.89 3.59 14.12
C VAL A 215 12.06 4.33 14.76
N LEU A 216 13.10 4.66 13.97
CA LEU A 216 14.27 5.39 14.45
C LEU A 216 13.91 6.75 15.06
N SER A 217 13.00 7.50 14.43
CA SER A 217 12.58 8.81 14.91
C SER A 217 11.82 8.71 16.24
N ALA A 218 11.00 7.68 16.42
CA ALA A 218 10.30 7.41 17.67
C ALA A 218 11.28 6.99 18.79
N GLU A 219 12.26 6.12 18.48
CA GLU A 219 13.31 5.73 19.43
C GLU A 219 14.14 6.94 19.88
N LEU A 220 14.59 7.78 18.93
CA LEU A 220 15.36 8.99 19.25
C LEU A 220 14.58 9.94 20.16
N ALA A 221 13.30 10.17 19.86
CA ALA A 221 12.44 11.03 20.67
C ALA A 221 12.20 10.43 22.08
N GLY A 222 12.08 9.10 22.16
CA GLY A 222 12.01 8.37 23.43
C GLY A 222 13.22 8.63 24.33
N GLU A 223 14.41 8.72 23.74
CA GLU A 223 15.68 9.03 24.41
C GLU A 223 15.93 10.54 24.60
N GLY A 224 14.95 11.39 24.29
CA GLY A 224 15.02 12.83 24.55
C GLY A 224 15.64 13.65 23.40
N PHE A 225 15.68 13.11 22.19
CA PHE A 225 16.11 13.86 21.00
C PHE A 225 15.13 15.01 20.74
N ILE A 226 15.65 16.22 20.55
CA ILE A 226 14.88 17.43 20.28
C ILE A 226 14.99 17.76 18.79
N ALA A 227 13.83 17.87 18.13
CA ALA A 227 13.70 18.25 16.73
C ALA A 227 12.86 19.51 16.58
N LYS A 228 12.91 20.12 15.39
CA LYS A 228 12.05 21.24 15.06
C LYS A 228 10.63 20.74 14.81
N GLU A 229 9.65 21.27 15.52
CA GLU A 229 8.28 20.74 15.53
C GLU A 229 7.41 21.25 14.36
N ASP A 230 7.70 22.47 13.81
CA ASP A 230 6.87 23.12 12.79
C ASP A 230 7.11 22.60 11.34
N LEU A 231 7.88 21.53 11.18
CA LEU A 231 8.23 21.02 9.85
C LEU A 231 7.05 20.44 9.08
N MET A 232 6.01 19.97 9.77
CA MET A 232 4.80 19.40 9.16
C MET A 232 3.62 20.38 9.05
N GLU A 233 3.85 21.65 9.31
CA GLU A 233 2.84 22.70 9.17
C GLU A 233 2.59 23.03 7.67
N PRO A 234 1.42 23.63 7.32
CA PRO A 234 1.12 24.03 5.94
C PRO A 234 2.18 24.95 5.32
N ASP A 235 2.75 25.82 6.11
CA ASP A 235 3.86 26.73 5.76
C ASP A 235 5.22 26.28 6.33
N GLY A 236 5.26 25.05 6.85
CA GLY A 236 6.48 24.46 7.43
C GLY A 236 7.50 24.00 6.41
N GLY A 237 8.68 23.59 6.93
CA GLY A 237 9.84 23.25 6.10
C GLY A 237 9.60 22.13 5.09
N LEU A 238 8.80 21.10 5.44
CA LEU A 238 8.47 20.02 4.52
C LEU A 238 7.59 20.52 3.37
N SER A 239 6.53 21.29 3.70
CA SER A 239 5.63 21.86 2.69
C SER A 239 6.38 22.75 1.70
N THR A 240 7.18 23.68 2.20
CA THR A 240 7.96 24.59 1.36
C THR A 240 9.03 23.87 0.53
N SER A 241 9.60 22.78 1.04
CA SER A 241 10.59 21.99 0.31
C SER A 241 9.97 21.15 -0.81
N LEU A 242 8.80 20.55 -0.57
CA LEU A 242 8.10 19.73 -1.56
C LEU A 242 7.43 20.59 -2.65
N PHE A 243 6.93 21.79 -2.28
CA PHE A 243 6.09 22.63 -3.13
C PHE A 243 6.69 24.03 -3.30
N GLN A 244 7.98 24.08 -3.74
CA GLN A 244 8.74 25.33 -3.92
C GLN A 244 8.05 26.34 -4.85
N ASP A 245 7.17 25.88 -5.74
CA ASP A 245 6.37 26.70 -6.65
C ASP A 245 5.10 27.28 -6.01
N GLY A 246 4.83 26.96 -4.74
CA GLY A 246 3.60 27.36 -4.04
C GLY A 246 2.33 26.73 -4.56
N GLY A 247 2.42 25.74 -5.47
CA GLY A 247 1.25 25.11 -6.10
C GLY A 247 0.49 24.11 -5.22
N ALA A 248 1.01 23.79 -4.04
CA ALA A 248 0.34 23.00 -3.00
C ALA A 248 0.95 23.29 -1.63
N SER A 249 0.27 22.92 -0.57
CA SER A 249 0.81 22.91 0.79
C SER A 249 0.16 21.80 1.61
N LEU A 250 0.82 21.33 2.67
CA LEU A 250 0.26 20.36 3.60
C LEU A 250 -1.04 20.89 4.21
N SER A 251 -2.02 20.01 4.40
CA SER A 251 -3.28 20.36 5.02
C SER A 251 -3.12 20.56 6.53
N SER A 252 -4.00 21.37 7.12
CA SER A 252 -4.17 21.39 8.57
C SER A 252 -4.77 20.08 9.05
N LEU A 253 -4.15 19.49 10.07
CA LEU A 253 -4.62 18.22 10.65
C LEU A 253 -5.78 18.48 11.61
N ASP A 254 -6.80 17.64 11.52
CA ASP A 254 -7.92 17.54 12.45
C ASP A 254 -8.31 16.07 12.59
N PHE A 255 -8.14 15.52 13.81
CA PHE A 255 -8.52 14.13 14.12
C PHE A 255 -9.84 14.05 14.88
N SER A 256 -10.50 15.18 15.13
CA SER A 256 -11.76 15.24 15.88
C SER A 256 -13.00 15.13 14.99
N SER A 257 -12.85 15.34 13.69
CA SER A 257 -13.96 15.40 12.74
C SER A 257 -13.68 14.62 11.45
N GLY A 258 -14.74 14.40 10.67
CA GLY A 258 -14.70 13.70 9.39
C GLY A 258 -14.66 12.18 9.52
N PRO A 259 -14.68 11.46 8.40
CA PRO A 259 -14.55 10.01 8.39
C PRO A 259 -13.13 9.57 8.79
N TRP A 260 -13.03 8.33 9.26
CA TRP A 260 -11.73 7.69 9.44
C TRP A 260 -11.11 7.39 8.08
N GLU A 261 -9.90 7.87 7.83
CA GLU A 261 -9.24 7.69 6.53
C GLU A 261 -8.93 6.21 6.23
N ILE A 262 -8.71 5.40 7.26
CA ILE A 262 -8.51 3.96 7.07
C ILE A 262 -9.74 3.27 6.43
N THR A 263 -10.94 3.78 6.64
CA THR A 263 -12.17 3.27 5.97
C THR A 263 -12.29 3.72 4.52
N ARG A 264 -11.41 4.61 4.06
CA ARG A 264 -11.33 5.12 2.68
C ARG A 264 -10.15 4.52 1.91
N ASN A 265 -9.56 3.48 2.46
CA ASN A 265 -8.47 2.76 1.82
C ASN A 265 -8.96 1.93 0.63
N THR A 266 -8.14 1.82 -0.39
CA THR A 266 -8.40 1.01 -1.59
C THR A 266 -7.53 -0.23 -1.56
N PHE A 267 -8.16 -1.40 -1.63
CA PHE A 267 -7.46 -2.68 -1.78
C PHE A 267 -7.40 -3.07 -3.24
N LYS A 268 -6.27 -3.61 -3.69
CA LYS A 268 -6.10 -4.06 -5.08
C LYS A 268 -6.56 -5.51 -5.21
N PRO A 269 -7.63 -5.84 -5.95
CA PRO A 269 -7.98 -7.23 -6.26
C PRO A 269 -7.03 -7.84 -7.30
N TYR A 270 -6.34 -7.02 -8.11
CA TYR A 270 -5.48 -7.42 -9.21
C TYR A 270 -4.04 -6.96 -8.99
N ALA A 271 -3.07 -7.80 -9.40
CA ALA A 271 -1.64 -7.55 -9.25
C ALA A 271 -1.09 -6.61 -10.35
N ALA A 272 -1.79 -5.51 -10.61
CA ALA A 272 -1.49 -4.57 -11.67
C ALA A 272 -1.66 -3.11 -11.22
N CYS A 273 -1.29 -2.17 -12.11
CA CYS A 273 -1.52 -0.75 -11.89
C CYS A 273 -3.01 -0.48 -11.59
N LEU A 274 -3.30 0.29 -10.54
CA LEU A 274 -4.67 0.58 -10.10
C LEU A 274 -5.57 1.10 -11.23
N LEU A 275 -5.00 1.87 -12.17
CA LEU A 275 -5.74 2.43 -13.30
C LEU A 275 -6.10 1.40 -14.40
N THR A 276 -5.68 0.13 -14.25
CA THR A 276 -6.10 -0.96 -15.13
C THR A 276 -7.27 -1.78 -14.55
N HIS A 277 -7.59 -1.60 -13.27
CA HIS A 277 -8.49 -2.49 -12.54
C HIS A 277 -9.92 -2.48 -13.10
N ALA A 278 -10.50 -1.30 -13.35
CA ALA A 278 -11.83 -1.21 -13.96
C ALA A 278 -11.88 -1.84 -15.35
N LEU A 279 -10.77 -1.77 -16.12
CA LEU A 279 -10.69 -2.43 -17.42
C LEU A 279 -10.61 -3.97 -17.27
N ILE A 280 -9.92 -4.46 -16.25
CA ILE A 280 -9.90 -5.90 -15.93
C ILE A 280 -11.31 -6.37 -15.53
N ASP A 281 -12.01 -5.63 -14.64
CA ASP A 281 -13.39 -5.93 -14.24
C ASP A 281 -14.32 -5.99 -15.48
N ALA A 282 -14.25 -4.97 -16.35
CA ALA A 282 -15.05 -4.91 -17.57
C ALA A 282 -14.75 -6.08 -18.52
N ALA A 283 -13.48 -6.40 -18.72
CA ALA A 283 -13.05 -7.50 -19.58
C ALA A 283 -13.50 -8.85 -19.02
N ARG A 284 -13.34 -9.09 -17.72
CA ARG A 284 -13.76 -10.32 -17.05
C ARG A 284 -15.27 -10.53 -17.13
N SER A 285 -16.07 -9.48 -17.04
CA SER A 285 -17.54 -9.58 -17.16
C SER A 285 -18.01 -10.07 -18.54
N LEU A 286 -17.17 -9.95 -19.56
CA LEU A 286 -17.44 -10.41 -20.93
C LEU A 286 -16.78 -11.75 -21.27
N SER A 287 -15.93 -12.31 -20.40
CA SER A 287 -15.09 -13.49 -20.71
C SER A 287 -15.90 -14.69 -21.22
N ASP A 288 -17.00 -15.04 -20.55
CA ASP A 288 -17.85 -16.16 -20.98
C ASP A 288 -18.54 -15.90 -22.33
N GLN A 289 -18.82 -14.66 -22.66
CA GLN A 289 -19.45 -14.27 -23.92
C GLN A 289 -18.47 -14.28 -25.10
N VAL A 290 -17.19 -14.07 -24.84
CA VAL A 290 -16.09 -14.06 -25.82
C VAL A 290 -15.47 -15.45 -25.99
N LYS A 291 -15.63 -16.33 -25.01
CA LYS A 291 -15.02 -17.67 -25.01
C LYS A 291 -15.37 -18.48 -26.27
N GLY A 292 -14.32 -18.91 -26.98
CA GLY A 292 -14.45 -19.68 -28.21
C GLY A 292 -14.93 -18.90 -29.44
N LYS A 293 -14.95 -17.57 -29.38
CA LYS A 293 -15.28 -16.69 -30.49
C LYS A 293 -14.05 -15.94 -30.99
N ASP A 294 -14.04 -15.63 -32.29
CA ASP A 294 -12.97 -14.83 -32.89
C ASP A 294 -13.25 -13.35 -32.66
N VAL A 295 -12.33 -12.67 -31.98
CA VAL A 295 -12.38 -11.23 -31.71
C VAL A 295 -11.72 -10.48 -32.86
N ALA A 296 -12.44 -9.52 -33.44
CA ALA A 296 -11.89 -8.64 -34.49
C ALA A 296 -11.16 -7.42 -33.90
N LYS A 297 -11.77 -6.78 -32.90
CA LYS A 297 -11.27 -5.54 -32.32
C LYS A 297 -11.72 -5.39 -30.86
N ILE A 298 -10.89 -4.71 -30.06
CA ILE A 298 -11.20 -4.35 -28.65
C ILE A 298 -10.89 -2.88 -28.45
N GLU A 299 -11.90 -2.09 -28.12
CA GLU A 299 -11.69 -0.71 -27.69
C GLU A 299 -11.71 -0.63 -26.17
N ALA A 300 -10.61 -0.15 -25.58
CA ALA A 300 -10.47 0.09 -24.15
C ALA A 300 -10.55 1.59 -23.87
N VAL A 301 -11.74 2.07 -23.52
CA VAL A 301 -11.96 3.50 -23.21
C VAL A 301 -11.60 3.74 -21.75
N VAL A 302 -10.58 4.55 -21.53
CA VAL A 302 -9.99 4.82 -20.21
C VAL A 302 -9.56 6.28 -20.09
N SER A 303 -9.24 6.73 -18.88
CA SER A 303 -8.74 8.09 -18.64
C SER A 303 -7.35 8.33 -19.27
N GLN A 304 -7.03 9.58 -19.58
CA GLN A 304 -5.69 9.99 -20.05
C GLN A 304 -4.57 9.55 -19.09
N PRO A 305 -4.68 9.72 -17.74
CA PRO A 305 -3.70 9.21 -16.81
C PRO A 305 -3.47 7.70 -16.90
N ALA A 306 -4.52 6.91 -17.16
CA ALA A 306 -4.39 5.45 -17.33
C ALA A 306 -3.51 5.10 -18.53
N ILE A 307 -3.70 5.79 -19.67
CA ILE A 307 -2.85 5.61 -20.86
C ILE A 307 -1.41 6.01 -20.56
N LYS A 308 -1.20 7.15 -19.89
CA LYS A 308 0.16 7.64 -19.57
C LYS A 308 0.92 6.67 -18.66
N LEU A 309 0.25 6.07 -17.68
CA LEU A 309 0.89 5.21 -16.67
C LEU A 309 0.92 3.74 -17.09
N ALA A 310 -0.11 3.24 -17.77
CA ALA A 310 -0.27 1.82 -18.06
C ALA A 310 -0.50 1.54 -19.57
N GLY A 311 -0.11 2.44 -20.44
CA GLY A 311 -0.30 2.32 -21.89
C GLY A 311 0.76 1.53 -22.64
N LYS A 312 1.57 0.65 -22.00
CA LYS A 312 2.55 -0.19 -22.67
C LYS A 312 1.83 -1.13 -23.67
N PRO A 313 2.03 -0.98 -25.00
CA PRO A 313 1.21 -1.72 -25.98
C PRO A 313 1.66 -3.16 -26.16
N ASN A 314 2.93 -3.47 -25.88
CA ASN A 314 3.53 -4.78 -26.14
C ASN A 314 4.51 -5.18 -25.02
N PRO A 315 4.00 -5.54 -23.83
CA PRO A 315 4.85 -5.89 -22.69
C PRO A 315 5.66 -7.16 -22.99
N GLN A 316 6.94 -7.16 -22.56
CA GLN A 316 7.86 -8.27 -22.75
C GLN A 316 8.22 -8.96 -21.43
N THR A 317 7.92 -8.32 -20.29
CA THR A 317 8.22 -8.85 -18.98
C THR A 317 6.96 -8.80 -18.09
N PRO A 318 6.89 -9.62 -17.02
CA PRO A 318 5.81 -9.58 -16.04
C PRO A 318 5.53 -8.17 -15.51
N LEU A 319 6.58 -7.43 -15.16
CA LEU A 319 6.46 -6.06 -14.66
C LEU A 319 5.85 -5.12 -15.71
N GLU A 320 6.25 -5.23 -16.97
CA GLU A 320 5.63 -4.45 -18.05
C GLU A 320 4.16 -4.81 -18.26
N GLY A 321 3.80 -6.09 -18.07
CA GLY A 321 2.42 -6.57 -18.09
C GLY A 321 1.52 -5.87 -17.07
N LYS A 322 2.01 -5.66 -15.85
CA LYS A 322 1.31 -4.93 -14.78
C LYS A 322 1.00 -3.47 -15.13
N PHE A 323 1.70 -2.90 -16.11
CA PHE A 323 1.52 -1.54 -16.64
C PHE A 323 1.08 -1.53 -18.11
N SER A 324 0.31 -2.55 -18.54
CA SER A 324 -0.20 -2.69 -19.89
C SER A 324 -1.72 -2.85 -19.89
N LEU A 325 -2.45 -1.81 -20.29
CA LEU A 325 -3.89 -1.87 -20.51
C LEU A 325 -4.25 -2.99 -21.49
N ALA A 326 -3.46 -3.15 -22.57
CA ALA A 326 -3.70 -4.18 -23.57
C ALA A 326 -3.59 -5.59 -22.99
N TYR A 327 -2.56 -5.86 -22.19
CA TYR A 327 -2.37 -7.15 -21.56
C TYR A 327 -3.43 -7.42 -20.49
N CYS A 328 -3.73 -6.43 -19.66
CA CYS A 328 -4.77 -6.55 -18.62
C CYS A 328 -6.16 -6.83 -19.22
N ALA A 329 -6.52 -6.16 -20.34
CA ALA A 329 -7.76 -6.46 -21.06
C ALA A 329 -7.76 -7.87 -21.63
N ALA A 330 -6.65 -8.32 -22.23
CA ALA A 330 -6.51 -9.68 -22.76
C ALA A 330 -6.62 -10.75 -21.67
N LEU A 331 -5.98 -10.55 -20.50
CA LEU A 331 -6.12 -11.43 -19.33
C LEU A 331 -7.59 -11.54 -18.90
N GLY A 332 -8.25 -10.41 -18.71
CA GLY A 332 -9.65 -10.40 -18.26
C GLY A 332 -10.60 -11.09 -19.25
N LEU A 333 -10.49 -10.78 -20.55
CA LEU A 333 -11.31 -11.42 -21.59
C LEU A 333 -11.06 -12.92 -21.73
N SER A 334 -9.85 -13.37 -21.38
CA SER A 334 -9.50 -14.80 -21.37
C SER A 334 -9.94 -15.52 -20.09
N GLY A 335 -10.58 -14.81 -19.14
CA GLY A 335 -11.09 -15.37 -17.89
C GLY A 335 -10.05 -15.58 -16.80
N TYR A 336 -8.86 -14.99 -16.93
CA TYR A 336 -7.85 -15.01 -15.87
C TYR A 336 -8.21 -14.09 -14.70
N GLU A 337 -7.73 -14.45 -13.52
CA GLU A 337 -7.99 -13.70 -12.29
C GLU A 337 -7.14 -12.43 -12.16
N ALA A 338 -6.12 -12.27 -13.02
CA ALA A 338 -5.13 -11.18 -12.99
C ALA A 338 -4.44 -11.05 -11.62
N THR A 339 -4.19 -12.19 -10.97
CA THR A 339 -3.40 -12.30 -9.73
C THR A 339 -1.91 -12.29 -10.05
N GLU A 340 -1.06 -12.32 -9.02
CA GLU A 340 0.41 -12.35 -9.22
C GLU A 340 0.86 -13.51 -10.12
N ALA A 341 0.20 -14.66 -10.05
CA ALA A 341 0.51 -15.82 -10.88
C ALA A 341 0.24 -15.62 -12.40
N ASP A 342 -0.58 -14.63 -12.75
CA ASP A 342 -0.88 -14.32 -14.14
C ASP A 342 0.12 -13.32 -14.77
N PHE A 343 1.01 -12.77 -13.96
CA PHE A 343 2.10 -11.89 -14.39
C PHE A 343 3.45 -12.63 -14.32
N CYS A 344 3.57 -13.71 -15.09
CA CYS A 344 4.78 -14.51 -15.22
C CYS A 344 5.24 -14.60 -16.69
N ASP A 345 6.48 -15.02 -16.93
CA ASP A 345 7.07 -15.05 -18.27
C ASP A 345 6.29 -15.97 -19.22
N GLU A 346 5.83 -17.12 -18.74
CA GLU A 346 5.03 -18.05 -19.53
C GLU A 346 3.71 -17.42 -19.98
N ARG A 347 3.06 -16.66 -19.09
CA ARG A 347 1.79 -16.00 -19.39
C ARG A 347 1.97 -14.82 -20.32
N ILE A 348 3.02 -14.03 -20.13
CA ILE A 348 3.39 -12.94 -21.05
C ILE A 348 3.69 -13.46 -22.46
N ALA A 349 4.30 -14.63 -22.59
CA ALA A 349 4.64 -15.25 -23.85
C ALA A 349 3.48 -16.06 -24.50
N ASP A 350 2.34 -16.25 -23.81
CA ASP A 350 1.21 -17.04 -24.30
C ASP A 350 0.71 -16.52 -25.66
N PRO A 351 0.73 -17.36 -26.73
CA PRO A 351 0.36 -16.91 -28.08
C PRO A 351 -1.10 -16.44 -28.19
N ALA A 352 -2.02 -17.00 -27.40
CA ALA A 352 -3.43 -16.61 -27.42
C ALA A 352 -3.60 -15.19 -26.82
N LEU A 353 -2.97 -14.93 -25.66
CA LEU A 353 -2.94 -13.59 -25.07
C LEU A 353 -2.23 -12.59 -25.97
N ARG A 354 -1.10 -12.97 -26.57
CA ARG A 354 -0.36 -12.12 -27.52
C ARG A 354 -1.23 -11.75 -28.72
N ASN A 355 -1.99 -12.67 -29.27
CA ASN A 355 -2.92 -12.40 -30.36
C ASN A 355 -4.04 -11.44 -29.93
N LEU A 356 -4.59 -11.65 -28.73
CA LEU A 356 -5.70 -10.85 -28.22
C LEU A 356 -5.26 -9.41 -27.87
N LEU A 357 -4.11 -9.25 -27.18
CA LEU A 357 -3.62 -7.93 -26.81
C LEU A 357 -3.30 -7.03 -28.02
N GLN A 358 -2.90 -7.60 -29.17
CA GLN A 358 -2.64 -6.82 -30.39
C GLN A 358 -3.91 -6.20 -31.00
N ARG A 359 -5.09 -6.65 -30.58
CA ARG A 359 -6.39 -6.13 -31.02
C ARG A 359 -6.95 -5.06 -30.10
N VAL A 360 -6.26 -4.79 -28.96
CA VAL A 360 -6.68 -3.78 -27.98
C VAL A 360 -6.20 -2.40 -28.43
N GLU A 361 -7.15 -1.50 -28.61
CA GLU A 361 -6.93 -0.09 -28.90
C GLU A 361 -7.34 0.74 -27.67
N PRO A 362 -6.40 1.26 -26.86
CA PRO A 362 -6.71 2.19 -25.80
C PRO A 362 -7.26 3.52 -26.39
N LYS A 363 -8.41 3.96 -25.90
CA LYS A 363 -9.06 5.21 -26.30
C LYS A 363 -9.10 6.14 -25.09
N PRO A 364 -8.39 7.28 -25.12
CA PRO A 364 -8.45 8.24 -24.03
C PRO A 364 -9.80 8.96 -23.99
N THR A 365 -10.27 9.26 -22.79
CA THR A 365 -11.41 10.15 -22.56
C THR A 365 -11.21 10.97 -21.30
N ASP A 366 -11.75 12.19 -21.30
CA ASP A 366 -11.80 13.06 -20.13
C ASP A 366 -13.20 13.01 -19.45
N ASP A 367 -14.15 12.26 -20.03
CA ASP A 367 -15.55 12.20 -19.59
C ASP A 367 -15.81 11.11 -18.52
N MET A 368 -14.77 10.52 -17.95
CA MET A 368 -14.92 9.51 -16.90
C MET A 368 -13.89 9.66 -15.76
N ALA A 369 -14.22 9.08 -14.61
CA ALA A 369 -13.30 9.04 -13.48
C ALA A 369 -11.98 8.31 -13.85
N GLN A 370 -10.87 8.68 -13.21
CA GLN A 370 -9.56 8.08 -13.50
C GLN A 370 -9.52 6.55 -13.32
N THR A 371 -10.35 6.03 -12.42
CA THR A 371 -10.46 4.61 -12.08
C THR A 371 -11.66 3.93 -12.73
N ALA A 372 -12.30 4.57 -13.72
CA ALA A 372 -13.37 3.99 -14.51
C ALA A 372 -12.83 3.45 -15.84
N ALA A 373 -13.55 2.51 -16.45
CA ALA A 373 -13.26 2.01 -17.79
C ALA A 373 -14.53 1.52 -18.49
N ARG A 374 -14.50 1.60 -19.82
CA ARG A 374 -15.44 0.91 -20.71
C ARG A 374 -14.65 0.04 -21.67
N ILE A 375 -15.15 -1.15 -21.97
CA ILE A 375 -14.64 -2.02 -23.02
C ILE A 375 -15.70 -2.26 -24.07
N VAL A 376 -15.31 -2.22 -25.34
CA VAL A 376 -16.15 -2.63 -26.48
C VAL A 376 -15.39 -3.72 -27.24
N VAL A 377 -15.98 -4.89 -27.36
CA VAL A 377 -15.40 -6.03 -28.08
C VAL A 377 -16.25 -6.29 -29.34
N GLU A 378 -15.61 -6.19 -30.50
CA GLU A 378 -16.22 -6.55 -31.79
C GLU A 378 -15.75 -7.94 -32.19
N LEU A 379 -16.70 -8.85 -32.45
CA LEU A 379 -16.44 -10.17 -32.93
C LEU A 379 -16.37 -10.17 -34.49
N THR A 380 -15.73 -11.18 -35.06
CA THR A 380 -15.59 -11.30 -36.54
C THR A 380 -16.92 -11.49 -37.27
N ASP A 381 -17.97 -11.90 -36.59
CA ASP A 381 -19.34 -12.00 -37.11
C ASP A 381 -20.13 -10.66 -37.07
N GLY A 382 -19.50 -9.58 -36.58
CA GLY A 382 -20.10 -8.25 -36.45
C GLY A 382 -20.84 -8.04 -35.14
N THR A 383 -20.89 -9.04 -34.23
CA THR A 383 -21.49 -8.88 -32.89
C THR A 383 -20.64 -7.91 -32.05
N GLN A 384 -21.27 -6.95 -31.39
CA GLN A 384 -20.63 -6.08 -30.43
C GLN A 384 -21.05 -6.40 -28.99
N LEU A 385 -20.07 -6.56 -28.12
CA LEU A 385 -20.23 -6.74 -26.68
C LEU A 385 -19.62 -5.54 -25.97
N ASN A 386 -20.25 -5.06 -24.91
CA ASN A 386 -19.72 -3.93 -24.14
C ASN A 386 -19.93 -4.11 -22.64
N ALA A 387 -19.05 -3.50 -21.86
CA ALA A 387 -19.19 -3.41 -20.42
C ALA A 387 -18.62 -2.06 -19.94
N ASP A 388 -19.33 -1.44 -19.00
CA ASP A 388 -18.96 -0.19 -18.35
C ASP A 388 -18.76 -0.43 -16.86
N ILE A 389 -17.59 -0.05 -16.36
CA ILE A 389 -17.25 -0.11 -14.92
C ILE A 389 -16.95 1.31 -14.44
N PRO A 390 -17.90 1.95 -13.77
CA PRO A 390 -17.70 3.32 -13.26
C PRO A 390 -16.75 3.36 -12.06
N LEU A 391 -16.62 2.25 -11.34
CA LEU A 391 -15.80 2.14 -10.14
C LEU A 391 -15.31 0.71 -9.97
N ALA A 392 -13.99 0.50 -10.03
CA ALA A 392 -13.36 -0.79 -9.87
C ALA A 392 -13.60 -1.38 -8.49
N LEU A 393 -13.62 -2.72 -8.40
CA LEU A 393 -13.65 -3.43 -7.12
C LEU A 393 -12.45 -3.03 -6.25
N GLY A 394 -12.67 -2.94 -4.96
CA GLY A 394 -11.66 -2.58 -3.96
C GLY A 394 -11.60 -1.10 -3.59
N ASN A 395 -12.34 -0.24 -4.30
CA ASN A 395 -12.52 1.15 -3.88
C ASN A 395 -13.41 1.24 -2.63
N PRO A 396 -13.31 2.31 -1.83
CA PRO A 396 -14.17 2.49 -0.65
C PRO A 396 -15.68 2.43 -0.93
N ASP A 397 -16.12 2.91 -2.10
CA ASP A 397 -17.52 2.90 -2.53
C ASP A 397 -17.92 1.61 -3.28
N ASN A 398 -16.98 0.72 -3.56
CA ASN A 398 -17.17 -0.64 -4.09
C ASN A 398 -16.17 -1.60 -3.43
N PRO A 399 -16.29 -1.83 -2.11
CA PRO A 399 -15.26 -2.49 -1.33
C PRO A 399 -15.18 -3.99 -1.62
N MET A 400 -13.97 -4.55 -1.45
CA MET A 400 -13.78 -5.99 -1.41
C MET A 400 -14.47 -6.58 -0.18
N SER A 401 -15.17 -7.69 -0.39
CA SER A 401 -15.64 -8.53 0.72
C SER A 401 -14.48 -9.33 1.34
N TRP A 402 -14.73 -9.95 2.51
CA TRP A 402 -13.77 -10.90 3.07
C TRP A 402 -13.50 -12.11 2.17
N ASP A 403 -14.46 -12.52 1.36
CA ASP A 403 -14.25 -13.59 0.38
C ASP A 403 -13.37 -13.13 -0.79
N ASP A 404 -13.49 -11.88 -1.22
CA ASP A 404 -12.57 -11.30 -2.22
C ASP A 404 -11.14 -11.16 -1.65
N MET A 405 -11.02 -10.76 -0.38
CA MET A 405 -9.73 -10.73 0.30
C MET A 405 -9.11 -12.12 0.43
N TRP A 406 -9.91 -13.15 0.69
CA TRP A 406 -9.42 -14.53 0.70
C TRP A 406 -8.88 -14.97 -0.67
N ARG A 407 -9.61 -14.69 -1.75
CA ARG A 407 -9.16 -15.01 -3.12
C ARG A 407 -7.83 -14.35 -3.47
N LYS A 408 -7.58 -13.14 -2.95
CA LYS A 408 -6.29 -12.46 -3.08
C LYS A 408 -5.22 -13.08 -2.19
N PHE A 409 -5.56 -13.35 -0.93
CA PHE A 409 -4.62 -13.77 0.11
C PHE A 409 -4.08 -15.18 -0.10
N GLU A 410 -4.98 -16.15 -0.38
CA GLU A 410 -4.64 -17.58 -0.48
C GLU A 410 -3.48 -17.84 -1.45
N PRO A 411 -3.52 -17.42 -2.73
CA PRO A 411 -2.45 -17.74 -3.68
C PRO A 411 -1.11 -17.06 -3.34
N LEU A 412 -1.12 -15.96 -2.57
CA LEU A 412 0.09 -15.29 -2.12
C LEU A 412 0.78 -16.03 -0.98
N VAL A 413 0.02 -16.65 -0.07
CA VAL A 413 0.57 -17.26 1.15
C VAL A 413 0.69 -18.77 1.09
N GLU A 414 -0.12 -19.45 0.25
CA GLU A 414 -0.12 -20.90 0.09
C GLU A 414 1.29 -21.47 -0.19
N PRO A 415 2.11 -20.89 -1.06
CA PRO A 415 3.45 -21.38 -1.31
C PRO A 415 4.39 -21.33 -0.09
N THR A 416 4.04 -20.57 0.96
CA THR A 416 4.81 -20.47 2.21
C THR A 416 4.16 -21.27 3.33
N LEU A 417 2.85 -21.16 3.49
CA LEU A 417 2.11 -21.71 4.63
C LEU A 417 1.39 -23.04 4.34
N GLY A 418 1.24 -23.40 3.06
CA GLY A 418 0.52 -24.60 2.64
C GLY A 418 -0.88 -24.67 3.23
N SER A 419 -1.22 -25.79 3.85
CA SER A 419 -2.53 -26.02 4.47
C SER A 419 -2.84 -25.07 5.63
N ARG A 420 -1.87 -24.31 6.16
CA ARG A 420 -2.05 -23.32 7.22
C ARG A 420 -2.49 -21.94 6.71
N SER A 421 -2.63 -21.75 5.41
CA SER A 421 -3.03 -20.46 4.81
C SER A 421 -4.37 -19.98 5.36
N ARG A 422 -5.35 -20.88 5.50
CA ARG A 422 -6.65 -20.54 6.07
C ARG A 422 -6.58 -20.20 7.56
N GLU A 423 -5.76 -20.91 8.31
CA GLU A 423 -5.50 -20.62 9.74
C GLU A 423 -4.95 -19.20 9.90
N MET A 424 -3.95 -18.80 9.10
CA MET A 424 -3.39 -17.45 9.11
C MET A 424 -4.45 -16.40 8.78
N TYR A 425 -5.23 -16.63 7.74
CA TYR A 425 -6.28 -15.70 7.32
C TYR A 425 -7.32 -15.46 8.43
N ASP A 426 -7.82 -16.53 9.03
CA ASP A 426 -8.82 -16.47 10.09
C ASP A 426 -8.24 -15.86 11.39
N LEU A 427 -6.94 -16.09 11.66
CA LEU A 427 -6.22 -15.44 12.75
C LEU A 427 -6.18 -13.92 12.56
N LEU A 428 -5.77 -13.45 11.38
CA LEU A 428 -5.65 -12.01 11.10
C LEU A 428 -7.01 -11.30 11.10
N ARG A 429 -8.07 -11.97 10.69
CA ARG A 429 -9.45 -11.45 10.78
C ARG A 429 -9.94 -11.26 12.22
N ARG A 430 -9.34 -11.96 13.16
CA ARG A 430 -9.66 -11.91 14.61
C ARG A 430 -8.42 -11.49 15.42
N PHE A 431 -7.58 -10.68 14.81
CA PHE A 431 -6.29 -10.33 15.39
C PHE A 431 -6.39 -9.67 16.76
N GLU A 432 -7.53 -9.05 17.11
CA GLU A 432 -7.80 -8.47 18.42
C GLU A 432 -7.92 -9.50 19.56
N GLU A 433 -8.07 -10.80 19.25
CA GLU A 433 -8.18 -11.85 20.25
C GLU A 433 -6.81 -12.11 20.93
N PRO A 434 -6.77 -12.25 22.26
CA PRO A 434 -5.52 -12.50 22.98
C PRO A 434 -4.79 -13.76 22.49
N GLY A 435 -3.47 -13.64 22.25
CA GLY A 435 -2.61 -14.73 21.75
C GLY A 435 -2.50 -14.79 20.23
N SER A 436 -3.23 -13.93 19.50
CA SER A 436 -3.12 -13.84 18.03
C SER A 436 -1.73 -13.41 17.59
N LEU A 437 -1.09 -12.50 18.32
CA LEU A 437 0.27 -12.05 18.00
C LEU A 437 1.29 -13.19 18.13
N ASP A 438 1.24 -13.96 19.20
CA ASP A 438 2.16 -15.08 19.43
C ASP A 438 1.97 -16.17 18.37
N THR A 439 0.74 -16.46 18.00
CA THR A 439 0.40 -17.42 16.94
C THR A 439 0.89 -16.90 15.59
N PHE A 440 0.65 -15.62 15.26
CA PHE A 440 1.19 -14.99 14.05
C PHE A 440 2.71 -15.11 13.98
N VAL A 441 3.42 -14.73 15.05
CA VAL A 441 4.88 -14.81 15.14
C VAL A 441 5.35 -16.24 14.90
N SER A 442 4.69 -17.23 15.51
CA SER A 442 5.01 -18.65 15.31
C SER A 442 4.84 -19.10 13.84
N MET A 443 3.81 -18.58 13.14
CA MET A 443 3.53 -18.94 11.75
C MET A 443 4.50 -18.30 10.75
N VAL A 444 5.01 -17.11 11.05
CA VAL A 444 5.92 -16.35 10.16
C VAL A 444 7.38 -16.46 10.55
N ALA A 445 7.71 -17.16 11.62
CA ALA A 445 9.09 -17.49 11.96
C ALA A 445 9.71 -18.35 10.86
N ALA A 446 11.02 -18.22 10.66
CA ALA A 446 11.73 -19.10 9.72
C ALA A 446 11.59 -20.58 10.18
N ASN A 447 11.21 -21.44 9.25
CA ASN A 447 11.30 -22.89 9.41
C ASN A 447 12.74 -23.33 9.16
#